data_9ff6c647be2e8ac885fc33de6c1380e1
#
_entry.id   9ff6c647be2e8ac885fc33de6c1380e1
#
_cell.length_a   1.000
_cell.length_b   1.000
_cell.length_c   1.000
_cell.angle_alpha   90.00
_cell.angle_beta   90.00
_cell.angle_gamma   90.00
#
_symmetry.space_group_name_H-M   'P 1'
#
loop_
_entity.id
_entity.type
_entity.pdbx_description
1 polymer ?
#
loop_
_entity_poly.entity_id
_entity_poly.type
_entity_poly.pdbx_seq_one_letter_code
_entity_poly.pdbx_strand_id
1 'polypeptide(L)'
;MAKFSGTRNLTAFAAILTVGTALSFGIGAALAADEVTEDQILRALTPTKKPLTRGLSVGGSAEPAANPAEAKLVTSVRGRTTRSLSRTEREEIAAIVQDKPKIDLEITFDYNSADISAKSIPSVQALGRALSNAELKGSTFVVAGHTDAAGGEEYNQSLSERRADSIKKYLVDKYGINGSDLVTVGYGKSKLKDPAQPLAEANRRVQVVNMETKVTAQK
;
A
#
# COMPACT_ATOMS: atom_id res chain seq x y z
N MET A 1 72.70 -7.97 46.21
CA MET A 1 72.71 -8.62 47.56
C MET A 1 71.32 -9.25 47.80
N ALA A 2 71.37 -10.56 48.09
CA ALA A 2 70.40 -11.40 48.80
C ALA A 2 69.00 -11.56 48.13
N LYS A 3 68.67 -12.67 47.51
CA LYS A 3 68.43 -14.07 47.93
C LYS A 3 67.34 -14.22 48.99
N PHE A 4 66.26 -14.94 48.63
CA PHE A 4 65.74 -16.21 49.22
C PHE A 4 64.32 -16.39 48.70
N SER A 5 63.95 -17.34 47.86
CA SER A 5 63.77 -18.79 48.05
C SER A 5 62.66 -19.16 49.03
N GLY A 6 61.70 -19.84 48.59
CA GLY A 6 60.63 -20.48 49.39
C GLY A 6 59.66 -21.30 48.52
N THR A 7 59.98 -22.55 48.45
CA THR A 7 59.29 -23.63 47.70
C THR A 7 58.08 -24.21 48.44
N ARG A 8 57.21 -24.93 47.64
CA ARG A 8 56.36 -26.11 48.02
C ARG A 8 54.93 -25.72 48.54
N ASN A 9 53.85 -26.29 48.15
CA ASN A 9 53.54 -27.69 47.84
C ASN A 9 52.24 -27.82 47.02
N LEU A 10 52.29 -28.73 46.13
CA LEU A 10 51.31 -29.66 45.58
C LEU A 10 50.06 -29.91 46.41
N THR A 11 48.87 -29.81 45.78
CA THR A 11 47.81 -30.86 45.88
C THR A 11 46.86 -30.70 44.72
N ALA A 12 46.76 -31.80 43.95
CA ALA A 12 45.84 -31.98 42.88
C ALA A 12 44.42 -32.27 43.41
N PHE A 13 43.41 -31.68 42.78
CA PHE A 13 42.07 -32.24 42.71
C PHE A 13 41.47 -32.03 41.34
N ALA A 14 41.36 -33.11 40.62
CA ALA A 14 40.62 -33.18 39.40
C ALA A 14 39.14 -33.10 39.65
N ALA A 15 38.47 -32.12 39.05
CA ALA A 15 37.03 -32.14 38.86
C ALA A 15 36.73 -31.91 37.39
N ILE A 16 36.32 -32.97 36.77
CA ILE A 16 35.79 -32.97 35.41
C ILE A 16 34.42 -32.30 35.47
N LEU A 17 34.29 -31.14 34.88
CA LEU A 17 32.98 -30.53 34.66
C LEU A 17 32.77 -30.41 33.13
N THR A 18 31.91 -31.25 32.63
CA THR A 18 31.43 -31.27 31.25
C THR A 18 30.68 -29.96 30.97
N VAL A 19 31.29 -29.09 30.19
CA VAL A 19 30.62 -27.90 29.66
C VAL A 19 29.90 -28.31 28.39
N GLY A 20 28.59 -28.46 28.51
CA GLY A 20 27.68 -28.56 27.39
C GLY A 20 27.62 -27.23 26.66
N THR A 21 28.21 -27.15 25.47
CA THR A 21 28.03 -26.02 24.56
C THR A 21 26.62 -26.06 23.97
N ALA A 22 25.71 -25.31 24.59
CA ALA A 22 24.44 -24.97 23.95
C ALA A 22 24.73 -23.89 22.88
N LEU A 23 24.82 -24.32 21.62
CA LEU A 23 24.76 -23.43 20.47
C LEU A 23 23.33 -22.86 20.42
N SER A 24 23.10 -21.74 21.04
CA SER A 24 21.91 -20.90 20.76
C SER A 24 22.09 -20.29 19.38
N PHE A 25 21.52 -20.93 18.38
CA PHE A 25 21.22 -20.28 17.11
C PHE A 25 20.18 -19.19 17.42
N GLY A 26 20.67 -17.98 17.68
CA GLY A 26 19.87 -16.78 17.63
C GLY A 26 19.45 -16.59 16.17
N ILE A 27 18.21 -17.00 15.84
CA ILE A 27 17.56 -16.55 14.63
C ILE A 27 17.37 -15.06 14.84
N GLY A 28 18.30 -14.27 14.30
CA GLY A 28 18.12 -12.84 14.11
C GLY A 28 16.95 -12.69 13.14
N ALA A 29 15.75 -12.44 13.68
CA ALA A 29 14.66 -11.89 12.90
C ALA A 29 15.18 -10.53 12.43
N ALA A 30 15.72 -10.48 11.21
CA ALA A 30 15.84 -9.24 10.48
C ALA A 30 14.44 -8.64 10.49
N LEU A 31 14.27 -7.47 11.11
CA LEU A 31 13.12 -6.62 10.91
C LEU A 31 13.13 -6.23 9.42
N ALA A 32 12.59 -7.12 8.58
CA ALA A 32 12.20 -6.75 7.25
C ALA A 32 11.19 -5.60 7.44
N ALA A 33 11.50 -4.44 6.89
CA ALA A 33 10.51 -3.39 6.74
C ALA A 33 9.23 -4.05 6.20
N ASP A 34 8.11 -3.75 6.82
CA ASP A 34 6.82 -4.43 6.62
C ASP A 34 6.39 -4.24 5.15
N GLU A 35 6.91 -5.08 4.24
CA GLU A 35 6.52 -5.07 2.85
C GLU A 35 5.07 -5.51 2.77
N VAL A 36 4.23 -4.64 2.24
CA VAL A 36 2.81 -4.93 2.06
C VAL A 36 2.67 -6.15 1.16
N THR A 37 2.03 -7.21 1.68
CA THR A 37 1.87 -8.48 0.98
C THR A 37 0.66 -8.45 0.03
N GLU A 38 0.66 -9.36 -0.95
CA GLU A 38 -0.48 -9.56 -1.85
C GLU A 38 -1.79 -9.80 -1.10
N ASP A 39 -1.77 -10.66 -0.06
CA ASP A 39 -2.94 -10.95 0.76
C ASP A 39 -3.49 -9.74 1.51
N GLN A 40 -2.60 -8.86 2.01
CA GLN A 40 -3.01 -7.63 2.65
C GLN A 40 -3.70 -6.69 1.66
N ILE A 41 -3.15 -6.56 0.45
CA ILE A 41 -3.73 -5.76 -0.61
C ILE A 41 -5.09 -6.32 -1.03
N LEU A 42 -5.17 -7.63 -1.24
CA LEU A 42 -6.40 -8.30 -1.63
C LEU A 42 -7.52 -8.05 -0.61
N ARG A 43 -7.23 -8.29 0.69
CA ARG A 43 -8.19 -8.04 1.78
C ARG A 43 -8.61 -6.58 1.87
N ALA A 44 -7.67 -5.65 1.70
CA ALA A 44 -7.96 -4.21 1.79
C ALA A 44 -8.82 -3.71 0.63
N LEU A 45 -8.68 -4.31 -0.56
CA LEU A 45 -9.40 -3.90 -1.77
C LEU A 45 -10.68 -4.71 -2.01
N THR A 46 -10.86 -5.85 -1.33
CA THR A 46 -12.10 -6.64 -1.45
C THR A 46 -13.22 -5.96 -0.65
N PRO A 47 -14.37 -5.65 -1.26
CA PRO A 47 -15.50 -5.08 -0.54
C PRO A 47 -15.99 -6.03 0.54
N THR A 48 -15.91 -5.62 1.82
CA THR A 48 -16.44 -6.42 2.93
C THR A 48 -17.96 -6.33 2.96
N LYS A 49 -18.65 -7.46 2.92
CA LYS A 49 -20.07 -7.51 3.24
C LYS A 49 -20.23 -7.09 4.70
N LYS A 50 -20.90 -5.97 4.98
CA LYS A 50 -21.37 -5.69 6.34
C LYS A 50 -22.23 -6.88 6.78
N PRO A 51 -21.94 -7.55 7.92
CA PRO A 51 -22.82 -8.58 8.40
C PRO A 51 -24.20 -7.96 8.64
N LEU A 52 -25.21 -8.51 7.99
CA LEU A 52 -26.60 -8.21 8.30
C LEU A 52 -26.82 -8.63 9.77
N THR A 53 -26.75 -7.68 10.69
CA THR A 53 -27.23 -7.89 12.04
C THR A 53 -28.71 -8.23 11.92
N ARG A 54 -29.06 -9.44 12.34
CA ARG A 54 -30.39 -10.02 12.32
C ARG A 54 -31.26 -9.30 13.36
N GLY A 55 -31.54 -8.03 13.11
CA GLY A 55 -32.56 -7.25 13.79
C GLY A 55 -33.83 -7.36 12.95
N LEU A 56 -34.91 -7.89 13.54
CA LEU A 56 -36.23 -7.86 12.94
C LEU A 56 -36.59 -6.41 12.64
N SER A 57 -36.43 -5.99 11.40
CA SER A 57 -36.99 -4.76 10.86
C SER A 57 -37.83 -5.14 9.65
N VAL A 58 -39.12 -5.15 9.85
CA VAL A 58 -40.11 -5.18 8.77
C VAL A 58 -40.02 -3.83 8.06
N GLY A 59 -39.30 -3.79 6.95
CA GLY A 59 -39.12 -2.60 6.12
C GLY A 59 -37.93 -2.85 5.21
N GLY A 60 -38.17 -3.04 3.93
CA GLY A 60 -37.14 -3.41 2.95
C GLY A 60 -35.89 -2.53 3.05
N SER A 61 -34.80 -3.10 3.52
CA SER A 61 -33.47 -2.51 3.36
C SER A 61 -33.10 -2.63 1.90
N ALA A 62 -33.32 -1.57 1.14
CA ALA A 62 -32.73 -1.44 -0.18
C ALA A 62 -31.21 -1.57 0.01
N GLU A 63 -30.60 -2.57 -0.68
CA GLU A 63 -29.16 -2.57 -0.91
C GLU A 63 -28.76 -1.17 -1.37
N PRO A 64 -27.59 -0.65 -0.94
CA PRO A 64 -27.10 0.61 -1.47
C PRO A 64 -26.90 0.42 -2.97
N ALA A 65 -27.91 0.79 -3.75
CA ALA A 65 -27.83 0.82 -5.19
C ALA A 65 -26.63 1.70 -5.55
N ALA A 66 -25.76 1.20 -6.44
CA ALA A 66 -24.65 1.98 -6.96
C ALA A 66 -25.17 3.37 -7.35
N ASN A 67 -24.60 4.42 -6.74
CA ASN A 67 -25.02 5.79 -7.00
C ASN A 67 -24.89 6.07 -8.50
N PRO A 68 -25.97 6.39 -9.24
CA PRO A 68 -25.91 6.58 -10.69
C PRO A 68 -24.95 7.70 -11.10
N ALA A 69 -24.75 8.72 -10.24
CA ALA A 69 -23.79 9.79 -10.47
C ALA A 69 -22.35 9.27 -10.37
N GLU A 70 -22.06 8.41 -9.40
CA GLU A 70 -20.78 7.73 -9.25
C GLU A 70 -20.45 6.85 -10.48
N ALA A 71 -21.39 6.02 -10.90
CA ALA A 71 -21.21 5.17 -12.08
C ALA A 71 -20.95 5.99 -13.36
N LYS A 72 -21.65 7.10 -13.52
CA LYS A 72 -21.41 8.04 -14.63
C LYS A 72 -20.02 8.66 -14.58
N LEU A 73 -19.59 9.14 -13.41
CA LEU A 73 -18.27 9.73 -13.24
C LEU A 73 -17.18 8.69 -13.54
N VAL A 74 -17.25 7.51 -12.92
CA VAL A 74 -16.29 6.42 -13.19
C VAL A 74 -16.22 6.10 -14.67
N THR A 75 -17.35 5.98 -15.34
CA THR A 75 -17.41 5.72 -16.79
C THR A 75 -16.78 6.85 -17.60
N SER A 76 -17.01 8.10 -17.22
CA SER A 76 -16.49 9.28 -17.95
C SER A 76 -14.98 9.43 -17.84
N VAL A 77 -14.37 8.96 -16.73
CA VAL A 77 -12.93 9.07 -16.49
C VAL A 77 -12.14 7.83 -16.90
N ARG A 78 -12.82 6.70 -17.16
CA ARG A 78 -12.17 5.47 -17.64
C ARG A 78 -11.44 5.70 -18.98
N GLY A 79 -10.22 5.19 -19.06
CA GLY A 79 -9.39 5.32 -20.26
C GLY A 79 -8.81 6.70 -20.52
N ARG A 80 -9.15 7.71 -19.71
CA ARG A 80 -8.58 9.05 -19.82
C ARG A 80 -7.18 9.11 -19.17
N THR A 81 -6.39 10.08 -19.62
CA THR A 81 -5.10 10.36 -19.01
C THR A 81 -5.28 11.21 -17.76
N THR A 82 -4.43 11.04 -16.77
CA THR A 82 -4.44 11.79 -15.49
C THR A 82 -4.50 13.30 -15.71
N ARG A 83 -3.72 13.82 -16.66
CA ARG A 83 -3.65 15.25 -17.00
C ARG A 83 -4.92 15.81 -17.62
N SER A 84 -5.81 14.96 -18.13
CA SER A 84 -7.08 15.40 -18.72
C SER A 84 -8.18 15.61 -17.69
N LEU A 85 -7.93 15.25 -16.41
CA LEU A 85 -8.89 15.44 -15.34
C LEU A 85 -8.88 16.89 -14.85
N SER A 86 -10.03 17.52 -14.85
CA SER A 86 -10.22 18.85 -14.26
C SER A 86 -10.07 18.80 -12.73
N ARG A 87 -9.89 19.95 -12.11
CA ARG A 87 -9.86 20.05 -10.64
C ARG A 87 -11.17 19.55 -10.02
N THR A 88 -12.31 19.89 -10.61
CA THR A 88 -13.62 19.47 -10.13
C THR A 88 -13.77 17.96 -10.19
N GLU A 89 -13.41 17.32 -11.30
CA GLU A 89 -13.45 15.85 -11.41
C GLU A 89 -12.54 15.16 -10.39
N ARG A 90 -11.36 15.72 -10.11
CA ARG A 90 -10.47 15.20 -9.06
C ARG A 90 -11.09 15.29 -7.66
N GLU A 91 -11.78 16.38 -7.34
CA GLU A 91 -12.48 16.53 -6.06
C GLU A 91 -13.70 15.61 -5.96
N GLU A 92 -14.44 15.42 -7.04
CA GLU A 92 -15.54 14.46 -7.09
C GLU A 92 -15.04 13.03 -6.88
N ILE A 93 -13.94 12.64 -7.55
CA ILE A 93 -13.31 11.33 -7.31
C ILE A 93 -12.85 11.23 -5.85
N ALA A 94 -12.23 12.28 -5.30
CA ALA A 94 -11.78 12.29 -3.90
C ALA A 94 -12.93 12.10 -2.91
N ALA A 95 -14.11 12.64 -3.18
CA ALA A 95 -15.29 12.46 -2.35
C ALA A 95 -15.80 11.01 -2.40
N ILE A 96 -15.87 10.43 -3.59
CA ILE A 96 -16.38 9.05 -3.79
C ILE A 96 -15.47 8.01 -3.15
N VAL A 97 -14.15 8.17 -3.24
CA VAL A 97 -13.18 7.17 -2.75
C VAL A 97 -13.08 7.11 -1.22
N GLN A 98 -13.69 8.05 -0.48
CA GLN A 98 -13.57 8.10 0.99
C GLN A 98 -14.13 6.84 1.65
N ASP A 99 -15.25 6.34 1.18
CA ASP A 99 -15.96 5.20 1.76
C ASP A 99 -15.70 3.86 1.04
N LYS A 100 -14.79 3.87 0.07
CA LYS A 100 -14.45 2.68 -0.73
C LYS A 100 -13.31 1.87 -0.11
N PRO A 101 -13.25 0.55 -0.38
CA PRO A 101 -12.11 -0.28 -0.05
C PRO A 101 -10.83 0.29 -0.66
N LYS A 102 -9.82 0.52 0.16
CA LYS A 102 -8.58 1.19 -0.26
C LYS A 102 -7.37 0.74 0.52
N ILE A 103 -6.22 0.92 -0.09
CA ILE A 103 -4.92 0.71 0.54
C ILE A 103 -3.97 1.85 0.18
N ASP A 104 -3.18 2.29 1.15
CA ASP A 104 -2.07 3.20 0.95
C ASP A 104 -0.77 2.40 0.83
N LEU A 105 -0.04 2.58 -0.25
CA LEU A 105 1.26 1.97 -0.50
C LEU A 105 2.35 3.03 -0.43
N GLU A 106 3.35 2.81 0.40
CA GLU A 106 4.54 3.66 0.45
C GLU A 106 5.45 3.29 -0.73
N ILE A 107 5.18 3.90 -1.88
CA ILE A 107 5.96 3.70 -3.10
C ILE A 107 6.92 4.87 -3.25
N THR A 108 8.20 4.58 -3.13
CA THR A 108 9.26 5.54 -3.40
C THR A 108 9.60 5.56 -4.89
N PHE A 109 9.98 6.72 -5.36
CA PHE A 109 10.43 6.97 -6.72
C PHE A 109 11.84 7.52 -6.68
N ASP A 110 12.55 7.41 -7.76
CA ASP A 110 13.88 8.01 -7.86
C ASP A 110 13.80 9.53 -7.70
N TYR A 111 14.90 10.13 -7.27
CA TYR A 111 14.94 11.56 -6.97
C TYR A 111 14.48 12.39 -8.17
N ASN A 112 13.53 13.30 -7.95
CA ASN A 112 12.93 14.16 -8.97
C ASN A 112 12.37 13.41 -10.19
N SER A 113 11.98 12.13 -10.01
CA SER A 113 11.49 11.25 -11.07
C SER A 113 10.12 10.68 -10.75
N ALA A 114 9.50 10.09 -11.78
CA ALA A 114 8.37 9.20 -11.68
C ALA A 114 8.77 7.73 -11.89
N ASP A 115 10.06 7.43 -12.01
CA ASP A 115 10.56 6.07 -12.11
C ASP A 115 10.46 5.38 -10.75
N ILE A 116 9.86 4.20 -10.74
CA ILE A 116 9.66 3.42 -9.51
C ILE A 116 11.02 2.96 -9.02
N SER A 117 11.39 3.33 -7.79
CA SER A 117 12.66 2.92 -7.23
C SER A 117 12.75 1.40 -7.06
N ALA A 118 13.95 0.84 -7.17
CA ALA A 118 14.18 -0.59 -7.01
C ALA A 118 13.63 -1.14 -5.69
N LYS A 119 13.68 -0.33 -4.62
CA LYS A 119 13.13 -0.66 -3.29
C LYS A 119 11.62 -0.91 -3.32
N SER A 120 10.88 -0.21 -4.18
CA SER A 120 9.41 -0.28 -4.22
C SER A 120 8.87 -1.26 -5.26
N ILE A 121 9.73 -1.85 -6.09
CA ILE A 121 9.32 -2.86 -7.08
C ILE A 121 8.57 -4.02 -6.42
N PRO A 122 9.01 -4.61 -5.29
CA PRO A 122 8.27 -5.71 -4.65
C PRO A 122 6.83 -5.34 -4.28
N SER A 123 6.62 -4.14 -3.73
CA SER A 123 5.27 -3.64 -3.37
C SER A 123 4.38 -3.45 -4.60
N VAL A 124 4.92 -2.92 -5.70
CA VAL A 124 4.17 -2.78 -6.97
C VAL A 124 3.88 -4.14 -7.60
N GLN A 125 4.79 -5.11 -7.45
CA GLN A 125 4.56 -6.49 -7.89
C GLN A 125 3.46 -7.17 -7.06
N ALA A 126 3.45 -6.98 -5.73
CA ALA A 126 2.39 -7.49 -4.87
C ALA A 126 1.03 -6.88 -5.26
N LEU A 127 0.99 -5.58 -5.57
CA LEU A 127 -0.20 -4.92 -6.11
C LEU A 127 -0.64 -5.55 -7.43
N GLY A 128 0.28 -5.76 -8.37
CA GLY A 128 -0.04 -6.36 -9.66
C GLY A 128 -0.64 -7.76 -9.53
N ARG A 129 -0.09 -8.61 -8.66
CA ARG A 129 -0.64 -9.94 -8.37
C ARG A 129 -2.03 -9.85 -7.74
N ALA A 130 -2.21 -8.99 -6.73
CA ALA A 130 -3.50 -8.80 -6.07
C ALA A 130 -4.59 -8.34 -7.05
N LEU A 131 -4.32 -7.35 -7.91
CA LEU A 131 -5.28 -6.86 -8.90
C LEU A 131 -5.58 -7.89 -10.01
N SER A 132 -4.68 -8.84 -10.25
CA SER A 132 -4.88 -9.95 -11.19
C SER A 132 -5.66 -11.12 -10.58
N ASN A 133 -5.89 -11.12 -9.26
CA ASN A 133 -6.65 -12.17 -8.58
C ASN A 133 -8.10 -12.20 -9.07
N ALA A 134 -8.68 -13.40 -9.11
CA ALA A 134 -10.05 -13.61 -9.59
C ALA A 134 -11.11 -12.76 -8.84
N GLU A 135 -10.88 -12.47 -7.56
CA GLU A 135 -11.78 -11.67 -6.73
C GLU A 135 -11.84 -10.19 -7.17
N LEU A 136 -10.74 -9.65 -7.68
CA LEU A 136 -10.59 -8.25 -8.08
C LEU A 136 -10.58 -8.05 -9.60
N LYS A 137 -10.45 -9.14 -10.37
CA LYS A 137 -10.36 -9.07 -11.84
C LYS A 137 -11.60 -8.42 -12.45
N GLY A 138 -11.37 -7.43 -13.33
CA GLY A 138 -12.43 -6.69 -14.02
C GLY A 138 -13.08 -5.59 -13.18
N SER A 139 -12.62 -5.38 -11.93
CA SER A 139 -12.99 -4.20 -11.14
C SER A 139 -12.28 -2.96 -11.67
N THR A 140 -12.86 -1.79 -11.44
CA THR A 140 -12.24 -0.51 -11.74
C THR A 140 -11.53 0.03 -10.49
N PHE A 141 -10.28 0.47 -10.66
CA PHE A 141 -9.47 0.99 -9.57
C PHE A 141 -9.08 2.44 -9.82
N VAL A 142 -9.07 3.25 -8.77
CA VAL A 142 -8.41 4.55 -8.76
C VAL A 142 -7.01 4.37 -8.21
N VAL A 143 -6.00 4.81 -8.94
CA VAL A 143 -4.60 4.88 -8.53
C VAL A 143 -4.25 6.34 -8.31
N ALA A 144 -4.20 6.77 -7.06
CA ALA A 144 -4.02 8.16 -6.67
C ALA A 144 -2.59 8.42 -6.17
N GLY A 145 -1.88 9.33 -6.82
CA GLY A 145 -0.57 9.79 -6.40
C GLY A 145 -0.66 10.97 -5.42
N HIS A 146 0.17 10.94 -4.39
CA HIS A 146 0.28 12.00 -3.38
C HIS A 146 1.74 12.41 -3.18
N THR A 147 1.95 13.66 -2.78
CA THR A 147 3.25 14.18 -2.36
C THR A 147 3.17 14.70 -0.93
N ASP A 148 4.30 14.96 -0.31
CA ASP A 148 4.39 15.83 0.86
C ASP A 148 4.18 17.31 0.46
N ALA A 149 4.23 18.22 1.43
CA ALA A 149 4.01 19.63 1.21
C ALA A 149 5.26 20.38 0.70
N ALA A 150 6.39 19.71 0.48
CA ALA A 150 7.59 20.35 -0.04
C ALA A 150 7.38 20.83 -1.49
N GLY A 151 7.85 22.04 -1.80
CA GLY A 151 7.78 22.58 -3.15
C GLY A 151 6.44 23.25 -3.53
N GLY A 152 6.34 23.65 -4.79
CA GLY A 152 5.17 24.35 -5.34
C GLY A 152 3.98 23.43 -5.59
N GLU A 153 2.78 24.01 -5.64
CA GLU A 153 1.55 23.24 -5.85
C GLU A 153 1.50 22.60 -7.24
N GLU A 154 1.75 23.38 -8.28
CA GLU A 154 1.74 22.87 -9.67
C GLU A 154 2.77 21.79 -9.92
N TYR A 155 3.97 21.95 -9.33
CA TYR A 155 5.01 20.92 -9.40
C TYR A 155 4.55 19.61 -8.75
N ASN A 156 4.02 19.68 -7.53
CA ASN A 156 3.52 18.50 -6.80
C ASN A 156 2.33 17.85 -7.51
N GLN A 157 1.43 18.66 -8.07
CA GLN A 157 0.33 18.15 -8.88
C GLN A 157 0.86 17.35 -10.08
N SER A 158 1.72 17.95 -10.89
CA SER A 158 2.32 17.27 -12.05
C SER A 158 3.16 16.04 -11.66
N LEU A 159 3.89 16.10 -10.55
CA LEU A 159 4.70 14.98 -10.06
C LEU A 159 3.81 13.80 -9.64
N SER A 160 2.75 14.05 -8.88
CA SER A 160 1.83 13.04 -8.43
C SER A 160 1.08 12.36 -9.58
N GLU A 161 0.71 13.12 -10.61
CA GLU A 161 0.12 12.60 -11.85
C GLU A 161 1.07 11.64 -12.56
N ARG A 162 2.31 12.07 -12.81
CA ARG A 162 3.31 11.21 -13.46
C ARG A 162 3.58 9.93 -12.68
N ARG A 163 3.63 10.01 -11.34
CA ARG A 163 3.83 8.84 -10.49
C ARG A 163 2.68 7.84 -10.56
N ALA A 164 1.44 8.32 -10.53
CA ALA A 164 0.26 7.48 -10.72
C ALA A 164 0.27 6.80 -12.10
N ASP A 165 0.63 7.53 -13.15
CA ASP A 165 0.73 7.00 -14.51
C ASP A 165 1.85 5.95 -14.65
N SER A 166 2.98 6.11 -13.96
CA SER A 166 4.07 5.11 -13.94
C SER A 166 3.62 3.80 -13.31
N ILE A 167 2.87 3.86 -12.20
CA ILE A 167 2.27 2.66 -11.59
C ILE A 167 1.29 1.99 -12.56
N LYS A 168 0.38 2.75 -13.16
CA LYS A 168 -0.55 2.22 -14.17
C LYS A 168 0.20 1.55 -15.31
N LYS A 169 1.20 2.22 -15.87
CA LYS A 169 2.02 1.66 -16.94
C LYS A 169 2.66 0.35 -16.55
N TYR A 170 3.26 0.28 -15.37
CA TYR A 170 3.89 -0.93 -14.85
C TYR A 170 2.88 -2.09 -14.73
N LEU A 171 1.69 -1.82 -14.19
CA LEU A 171 0.63 -2.82 -14.01
C LEU A 171 0.09 -3.34 -15.35
N VAL A 172 -0.10 -2.46 -16.33
CA VAL A 172 -0.51 -2.84 -17.69
C VAL A 172 0.58 -3.69 -18.36
N ASP A 173 1.82 -3.21 -18.37
CA ASP A 173 2.91 -3.84 -19.11
C ASP A 173 3.34 -5.19 -18.51
N LYS A 174 3.31 -5.34 -17.18
CA LYS A 174 3.83 -6.53 -16.48
C LYS A 174 2.75 -7.54 -16.10
N TYR A 175 1.53 -7.10 -15.88
CA TYR A 175 0.43 -7.95 -15.40
C TYR A 175 -0.74 -8.06 -16.38
N GLY A 176 -0.69 -7.34 -17.51
CA GLY A 176 -1.75 -7.37 -18.50
C GLY A 176 -3.10 -6.82 -17.99
N ILE A 177 -3.07 -6.01 -16.93
CA ILE A 177 -4.28 -5.37 -16.41
C ILE A 177 -4.78 -4.38 -17.47
N ASN A 178 -6.09 -4.41 -17.74
CA ASN A 178 -6.65 -3.51 -18.74
C ASN A 178 -6.50 -2.04 -18.29
N GLY A 179 -5.83 -1.23 -19.09
CA GLY A 179 -5.58 0.18 -18.75
C GLY A 179 -6.85 1.01 -18.56
N SER A 180 -8.02 0.60 -19.12
CA SER A 180 -9.30 1.25 -18.86
C SER A 180 -9.83 0.99 -17.45
N ASP A 181 -9.38 -0.08 -16.81
CA ASP A 181 -9.78 -0.43 -15.44
C ASP A 181 -8.93 0.29 -14.37
N LEU A 182 -7.91 1.02 -14.80
CA LEU A 182 -7.04 1.82 -13.95
C LEU A 182 -7.24 3.32 -14.24
N VAL A 183 -7.95 4.00 -13.36
CA VAL A 183 -8.12 5.46 -13.40
C VAL A 183 -7.00 6.08 -12.56
N THR A 184 -6.13 6.88 -13.17
CA THR A 184 -5.04 7.56 -12.45
C THR A 184 -5.44 8.99 -12.08
N VAL A 185 -5.10 9.40 -10.85
CA VAL A 185 -5.37 10.74 -10.31
C VAL A 185 -4.14 11.26 -9.59
N GLY A 186 -3.77 12.51 -9.82
CA GLY A 186 -2.77 13.21 -9.00
C GLY A 186 -3.46 14.18 -8.05
N TYR A 187 -3.12 14.11 -6.78
CA TYR A 187 -3.58 15.08 -5.77
C TYR A 187 -2.47 16.02 -5.30
N GLY A 188 -1.23 15.79 -5.73
CA GLY A 188 -0.10 16.55 -5.23
C GLY A 188 -0.08 16.59 -3.72
N LYS A 189 0.06 17.79 -3.15
CA LYS A 189 0.03 18.05 -1.71
C LYS A 189 -1.35 18.44 -1.16
N SER A 190 -2.40 18.45 -1.99
CA SER A 190 -3.74 18.91 -1.58
C SER A 190 -4.46 17.92 -0.66
N LYS A 191 -4.06 16.65 -0.63
CA LYS A 191 -4.67 15.58 0.17
C LYS A 191 -3.60 14.86 1.00
N LEU A 192 -3.04 15.57 1.99
CA LEU A 192 -2.07 14.98 2.91
C LEU A 192 -2.74 13.90 3.78
N LYS A 193 -2.00 12.82 4.06
CA LYS A 193 -2.42 11.78 5.01
C LYS A 193 -2.30 12.27 6.45
N ASP A 194 -1.19 12.98 6.72
CA ASP A 194 -0.92 13.63 8.00
C ASP A 194 -0.73 15.15 7.80
N PRO A 195 -1.80 15.95 7.94
CA PRO A 195 -1.71 17.40 7.85
C PRO A 195 -0.93 18.04 9.00
N ALA A 196 -0.81 17.37 10.15
CA ALA A 196 -0.05 17.86 11.30
C ALA A 196 1.47 17.76 11.04
N GLN A 197 1.89 16.82 10.21
CA GLN A 197 3.27 16.62 9.77
C GLN A 197 3.36 16.69 8.24
N PRO A 198 3.24 17.89 7.63
CA PRO A 198 3.06 18.02 6.19
C PRO A 198 4.25 17.53 5.36
N LEU A 199 5.44 17.43 5.95
CA LEU A 199 6.66 16.93 5.30
C LEU A 199 6.93 15.45 5.59
N ALA A 200 6.07 14.78 6.36
CA ALA A 200 6.26 13.38 6.72
C ALA A 200 6.25 12.47 5.48
N GLU A 201 7.04 11.40 5.56
CA GLU A 201 7.15 10.38 4.49
C GLU A 201 5.82 9.73 4.16
N ALA A 202 4.97 9.51 5.17
CA ALA A 202 3.64 8.94 5.01
C ALA A 202 2.73 9.72 4.03
N ASN A 203 3.04 11.00 3.76
CA ASN A 203 2.34 11.80 2.75
C ASN A 203 2.77 11.43 1.32
N ARG A 204 3.99 10.90 1.13
CA ARG A 204 4.52 10.46 -0.17
C ARG A 204 4.07 9.01 -0.43
N ARG A 205 2.86 8.85 -0.94
CA ARG A 205 2.24 7.53 -1.13
C ARG A 205 1.49 7.42 -2.45
N VAL A 206 1.20 6.19 -2.82
CA VAL A 206 0.19 5.86 -3.82
C VAL A 206 -0.97 5.18 -3.11
N GLN A 207 -2.16 5.71 -3.27
CA GLN A 207 -3.39 5.11 -2.76
C GLN A 207 -4.07 4.37 -3.90
N VAL A 208 -4.49 3.13 -3.65
CA VAL A 208 -5.28 2.33 -4.58
C VAL A 208 -6.66 2.10 -3.97
N VAL A 209 -7.71 2.38 -4.74
CA VAL A 209 -9.10 2.31 -4.29
C VAL A 209 -9.89 1.45 -5.26
N ASN A 210 -10.63 0.48 -4.76
CA ASN A 210 -11.57 -0.30 -5.57
C ASN A 210 -12.89 0.46 -5.68
N MET A 211 -13.28 0.82 -6.91
CA MET A 211 -14.50 1.56 -7.18
C MET A 211 -15.75 0.67 -7.25
N GLU A 212 -15.57 -0.62 -7.27
CA GLU A 212 -16.68 -1.56 -7.35
C GLU A 212 -17.43 -1.69 -6.02
N THR A 213 -18.75 -1.66 -6.12
CA THR A 213 -19.67 -2.06 -5.06
C THR A 213 -20.21 -3.45 -5.38
N LYS A 214 -19.30 -4.45 -5.61
CA LYS A 214 -19.78 -5.80 -5.95
C LYS A 214 -20.53 -6.42 -4.79
N VAL A 215 -21.82 -6.45 -4.90
CA VAL A 215 -22.64 -7.47 -4.25
C VAL A 215 -22.52 -8.71 -5.13
N THR A 216 -21.64 -9.63 -4.75
CA THR A 216 -21.59 -10.93 -5.42
C THR A 216 -22.89 -11.65 -5.09
N ALA A 217 -23.84 -11.69 -6.03
CA ALA A 217 -24.99 -12.57 -5.92
C ALA A 217 -24.44 -14.00 -5.88
N GLN A 218 -24.54 -14.64 -4.74
CA GLN A 218 -24.36 -16.09 -4.64
C GLN A 218 -25.51 -16.75 -5.42
N LYS A 219 -25.13 -17.49 -6.44
CA LYS A 219 -26.03 -18.38 -7.18
C LYS A 219 -26.26 -19.66 -6.38
#